data_9f5420e447b8c26426dad0989fee3a5b
#
_entry.id   9f5420e447b8c26426dad0989fee3a5b
#
_cell.length_a   1.000
_cell.length_b   1.000
_cell.length_c   1.000
_cell.angle_alpha   90.00
_cell.angle_beta   90.00
_cell.angle_gamma   90.00
#
_symmetry.space_group_name_H-M   'P 1'
#
loop_
_entity.id
_entity.type
_entity.pdbx_description
1 polymer ?
#
loop_
_entity_poly.entity_id
_entity_poly.type
_entity_poly.pdbx_seq_one_letter_code
_entity_poly.pdbx_strand_id
1 'polypeptide(L)'
;ILISKLVLCGPPTENKAVSLGLFLAKHSGKRKDKVPNHFLNNLAFKSFYKGYAEPNAWLSENPDNVTIYNNDPLCGFIFTTNGFINLLTLQKEAFNADNWHPRNPKLPILVMAGEDDPVIISERKFQELLFFLKKVGYGNLQSKLYKNDRHELLNESNHEEIFEDILKFFDA
;
A
#
# COMPACT_ATOMS: atom_id res chain seq x y z
N ILE A 1 21.58 5.69 14.48
CA ILE A 1 20.23 5.09 14.29
C ILE A 1 19.25 6.24 14.15
N LEU A 2 18.51 6.28 13.03
CA LEU A 2 17.57 7.37 12.76
C LEU A 2 16.17 7.08 13.32
N ILE A 3 15.79 5.79 13.40
CA ILE A 3 14.49 5.35 13.92
C ILE A 3 14.67 4.20 14.91
N SER A 4 13.83 4.17 15.94
CA SER A 4 13.84 3.14 16.99
C SER A 4 12.80 2.05 16.77
N LYS A 5 11.66 2.37 16.15
CA LYS A 5 10.58 1.46 15.79
C LYS A 5 9.92 1.93 14.49
N LEU A 6 9.27 1.02 13.78
CA LEU A 6 8.59 1.30 12.50
C LEU A 6 7.23 0.64 12.47
N VAL A 7 6.20 1.38 12.05
CA VAL A 7 4.89 0.83 11.68
C VAL A 7 4.72 0.94 10.17
N LEU A 8 4.37 -0.17 9.53
CA LEU A 8 3.95 -0.24 8.13
C LEU A 8 2.45 -0.48 8.10
N CYS A 9 1.69 0.54 7.71
CA CYS A 9 0.24 0.53 7.65
C CYS A 9 -0.23 0.43 6.19
N GLY A 10 -1.05 -0.56 5.84
CA GLY A 10 -1.53 -0.81 4.48
C GLY A 10 -0.40 -0.99 3.43
N PRO A 11 0.70 -1.71 3.74
CA PRO A 11 1.81 -1.82 2.80
C PRO A 11 1.44 -2.62 1.56
N PRO A 12 1.93 -2.24 0.37
CA PRO A 12 1.73 -3.07 -0.82
C PRO A 12 2.48 -4.39 -0.69
N THR A 13 1.99 -5.39 -1.41
CA THR A 13 2.67 -6.68 -1.55
C THR A 13 3.31 -6.82 -2.93
N GLU A 14 4.25 -7.76 -3.08
CA GLU A 14 4.90 -8.00 -4.37
C GLU A 14 3.87 -8.40 -5.43
N ASN A 15 3.85 -7.65 -6.53
CA ASN A 15 2.99 -7.89 -7.67
C ASN A 15 3.82 -8.04 -8.95
N LYS A 16 3.81 -9.24 -9.53
CA LYS A 16 4.55 -9.54 -10.78
C LYS A 16 4.09 -8.72 -11.98
N ALA A 17 2.85 -8.21 -11.97
CA ALA A 17 2.33 -7.36 -13.03
C ALA A 17 2.99 -5.97 -13.09
N VAL A 18 3.69 -5.54 -12.04
CA VAL A 18 4.39 -4.24 -11.98
C VAL A 18 5.38 -4.08 -13.11
N SER A 19 6.14 -5.11 -13.46
CA SER A 19 7.12 -5.04 -14.56
C SER A 19 6.46 -4.82 -15.92
N LEU A 20 5.31 -5.46 -16.17
CA LEU A 20 4.52 -5.25 -17.39
C LEU A 20 3.90 -3.84 -17.38
N GLY A 21 3.31 -3.41 -16.27
CA GLY A 21 2.76 -2.07 -16.12
C GLY A 21 3.81 -0.98 -16.37
N LEU A 22 5.01 -1.15 -15.82
CA LEU A 22 6.14 -0.23 -16.04
C LEU A 22 6.59 -0.20 -17.51
N PHE A 23 6.65 -1.37 -18.16
CA PHE A 23 6.93 -1.44 -19.58
C PHE A 23 5.91 -0.66 -20.40
N LEU A 24 4.62 -0.90 -20.18
CA LEU A 24 3.53 -0.19 -20.86
C LEU A 24 3.58 1.32 -20.60
N ALA A 25 3.81 1.74 -19.35
CA ALA A 25 3.94 3.14 -19.00
C ALA A 25 5.09 3.84 -19.74
N LYS A 26 6.27 3.21 -19.80
CA LYS A 26 7.45 3.74 -20.51
C LYS A 26 7.25 3.86 -22.02
N HIS A 27 6.40 3.01 -22.62
CA HIS A 27 6.14 3.00 -24.06
C HIS A 27 4.87 3.79 -24.45
N SER A 28 4.14 4.37 -23.49
CA SER A 28 2.91 5.13 -23.76
C SER A 28 3.13 6.53 -24.38
N GLY A 29 4.38 6.90 -24.68
CA GLY A 29 4.78 8.07 -25.47
C GLY A 29 5.14 9.30 -24.62
N LYS A 30 6.29 9.90 -24.92
CA LYS A 30 6.89 11.05 -24.21
C LYS A 30 6.02 12.31 -24.17
N ARG A 31 5.12 12.50 -25.14
CA ARG A 31 4.22 13.69 -25.20
C ARG A 31 3.11 13.68 -24.16
N LYS A 32 2.89 12.57 -23.45
CA LYS A 32 1.79 12.38 -22.46
C LYS A 32 2.26 12.36 -21.02
N ASP A 33 3.49 12.72 -20.74
CA ASP A 33 4.10 12.62 -19.40
C ASP A 33 3.39 13.46 -18.35
N LYS A 34 2.77 14.59 -18.77
CA LYS A 34 2.13 15.57 -17.89
C LYS A 34 0.60 15.51 -17.89
N VAL A 35 0.01 14.55 -18.63
CA VAL A 35 -1.45 14.39 -18.72
C VAL A 35 -1.89 13.17 -17.92
N PRO A 36 -3.06 13.22 -17.27
CA PRO A 36 -3.66 12.05 -16.61
C PRO A 36 -3.74 10.85 -17.57
N ASN A 37 -3.32 9.69 -17.09
CA ASN A 37 -3.32 8.47 -17.90
C ASN A 37 -4.43 7.51 -17.45
N HIS A 38 -5.62 7.67 -18.02
CA HIS A 38 -6.79 6.84 -17.73
C HIS A 38 -6.59 5.35 -18.06
N PHE A 39 -5.80 5.01 -19.08
CA PHE A 39 -5.51 3.61 -19.44
C PHE A 39 -4.69 2.94 -18.31
N LEU A 40 -3.62 3.55 -17.87
CA LEU A 40 -2.80 3.02 -16.78
C LEU A 40 -3.56 3.00 -15.46
N ASN A 41 -4.40 4.01 -15.21
CA ASN A 41 -5.26 4.04 -14.05
C ASN A 41 -6.23 2.84 -14.01
N ASN A 42 -6.91 2.58 -15.12
CA ASN A 42 -7.79 1.43 -15.21
C ASN A 42 -7.03 0.10 -15.08
N LEU A 43 -5.84 0.01 -15.66
CA LEU A 43 -5.01 -1.20 -15.53
C LEU A 43 -4.59 -1.45 -14.07
N ALA A 44 -4.22 -0.40 -13.34
CA ALA A 44 -3.73 -0.50 -11.97
C ALA A 44 -4.86 -0.69 -10.94
N PHE A 45 -5.97 0.04 -11.08
CA PHE A 45 -6.95 0.17 -10.02
C PHE A 45 -8.34 -0.37 -10.34
N LYS A 46 -8.65 -0.76 -11.59
CA LYS A 46 -10.00 -1.25 -11.95
C LYS A 46 -10.47 -2.41 -11.08
N SER A 47 -9.56 -3.31 -10.69
CA SER A 47 -9.89 -4.45 -9.83
C SER A 47 -10.28 -4.03 -8.41
N PHE A 48 -9.78 -2.89 -7.92
CA PHE A 48 -10.06 -2.39 -6.58
C PHE A 48 -11.49 -1.89 -6.42
N TYR A 49 -12.13 -1.46 -7.52
CA TYR A 49 -13.52 -1.01 -7.52
C TYR A 49 -14.53 -2.16 -7.62
N LYS A 50 -14.06 -3.38 -7.86
CA LYS A 50 -14.96 -4.52 -8.08
C LYS A 50 -15.68 -4.89 -6.78
N GLY A 51 -17.01 -4.88 -6.85
CA GLY A 51 -17.87 -5.25 -5.72
C GLY A 51 -18.33 -4.07 -4.87
N TYR A 52 -17.88 -2.86 -5.17
CA TYR A 52 -18.31 -1.64 -4.48
C TYR A 52 -19.20 -0.79 -5.38
N ALA A 53 -20.27 -0.23 -4.79
CA ALA A 53 -21.18 0.68 -5.48
C ALA A 53 -20.60 2.11 -5.53
N GLU A 54 -19.93 2.52 -4.44
CA GLU A 54 -19.36 3.86 -4.32
C GLU A 54 -17.93 3.93 -4.86
N PRO A 55 -17.56 5.03 -5.57
CA PRO A 55 -16.19 5.28 -5.94
C PRO A 55 -15.26 5.28 -4.71
N ASN A 56 -14.06 4.74 -4.89
CA ASN A 56 -13.02 4.69 -3.85
C ASN A 56 -13.40 3.97 -2.54
N ALA A 57 -14.54 3.25 -2.49
CA ALA A 57 -14.93 2.49 -1.31
C ALA A 57 -13.93 1.39 -0.90
N TRP A 58 -12.99 1.03 -1.78
CA TRP A 58 -11.89 0.13 -1.44
C TRP A 58 -10.90 0.71 -0.42
N LEU A 59 -10.95 2.03 -0.18
CA LEU A 59 -10.08 2.71 0.79
C LEU A 59 -10.48 2.43 2.23
N SER A 60 -11.78 2.43 2.52
CA SER A 60 -12.28 2.28 3.89
C SER A 60 -13.65 1.61 3.91
N GLU A 61 -13.94 0.84 4.95
CA GLU A 61 -15.29 0.34 5.22
C GLU A 61 -16.17 1.45 5.82
N ASN A 62 -15.57 2.49 6.42
CA ASN A 62 -16.24 3.64 6.96
C ASN A 62 -16.78 4.54 5.83
N PRO A 63 -18.12 4.66 5.63
CA PRO A 63 -18.69 5.43 4.54
C PRO A 63 -18.44 6.93 4.67
N ASP A 64 -18.28 7.45 5.89
CA ASP A 64 -17.99 8.86 6.11
C ASP A 64 -16.59 9.20 5.61
N ASN A 65 -15.61 8.34 5.86
CA ASN A 65 -14.26 8.49 5.33
C ASN A 65 -14.25 8.47 3.79
N VAL A 66 -14.97 7.53 3.17
CA VAL A 66 -15.10 7.45 1.70
C VAL A 66 -15.74 8.73 1.15
N THR A 67 -16.76 9.25 1.83
CA THR A 67 -17.43 10.50 1.45
C THR A 67 -16.48 11.70 1.54
N ILE A 68 -15.71 11.81 2.62
CA ILE A 68 -14.69 12.87 2.80
C ILE A 68 -13.65 12.78 1.67
N TYR A 69 -13.09 11.60 1.41
CA TYR A 69 -12.12 11.37 0.35
C TYR A 69 -12.66 11.76 -1.04
N ASN A 70 -13.89 11.37 -1.36
CA ASN A 70 -14.50 11.64 -2.66
C ASN A 70 -14.81 13.12 -2.89
N ASN A 71 -15.01 13.90 -1.83
CA ASN A 71 -15.28 15.34 -1.90
C ASN A 71 -14.01 16.20 -1.78
N ASP A 72 -12.87 15.63 -1.45
CA ASP A 72 -11.62 16.39 -1.37
C ASP A 72 -11.00 16.57 -2.76
N PRO A 73 -10.84 17.82 -3.25
CA PRO A 73 -10.25 18.07 -4.57
C PRO A 73 -8.77 17.66 -4.68
N LEU A 74 -8.10 17.38 -3.57
CA LEU A 74 -6.73 16.90 -3.53
C LEU A 74 -6.63 15.37 -3.54
N CYS A 75 -7.77 14.67 -3.44
CA CYS A 75 -7.85 13.20 -3.45
C CYS A 75 -8.39 12.66 -4.77
N GLY A 76 -8.20 11.37 -5.02
CA GLY A 76 -8.79 10.65 -6.16
C GLY A 76 -8.32 11.08 -7.55
N PHE A 77 -7.32 11.95 -7.67
CA PHE A 77 -6.82 12.39 -8.97
C PHE A 77 -6.08 11.26 -9.70
N ILE A 78 -6.23 11.24 -11.02
CA ILE A 78 -5.57 10.25 -11.88
C ILE A 78 -4.12 10.66 -12.11
N PHE A 79 -3.19 9.76 -11.82
CA PHE A 79 -1.78 9.98 -12.07
C PHE A 79 -1.48 10.21 -13.56
N THR A 80 -0.49 11.04 -13.82
CA THR A 80 0.10 11.17 -15.15
C THR A 80 0.88 9.90 -15.51
N THR A 81 1.25 9.75 -16.78
CA THR A 81 2.15 8.66 -17.19
C THR A 81 3.44 8.63 -16.37
N ASN A 82 4.02 9.79 -16.11
CA ASN A 82 5.24 9.88 -15.28
C ASN A 82 4.97 9.50 -13.82
N GLY A 83 3.81 9.87 -13.27
CA GLY A 83 3.39 9.43 -11.93
C GLY A 83 3.31 7.91 -11.82
N PHE A 84 2.70 7.23 -12.82
CA PHE A 84 2.68 5.77 -12.88
C PHE A 84 4.07 5.14 -13.03
N ILE A 85 4.95 5.73 -13.86
CA ILE A 85 6.34 5.25 -13.98
C ILE A 85 7.04 5.30 -12.62
N ASN A 86 6.91 6.41 -11.89
CA ASN A 86 7.54 6.57 -10.58
C ASN A 86 6.96 5.60 -9.55
N LEU A 87 5.62 5.47 -9.46
CA LEU A 87 4.95 4.55 -8.55
C LEU A 87 5.38 3.09 -8.78
N LEU A 88 5.31 2.65 -10.06
CA LEU A 88 5.65 1.27 -10.41
C LEU A 88 7.16 1.00 -10.28
N THR A 89 8.01 2.01 -10.53
CA THR A 89 9.45 1.89 -10.28
C THR A 89 9.72 1.74 -8.79
N LEU A 90 9.12 2.59 -7.95
CA LEU A 90 9.26 2.50 -6.49
C LEU A 90 8.86 1.12 -5.98
N GLN A 91 7.70 0.61 -6.42
CA GLN A 91 7.24 -0.72 -6.01
C GLN A 91 8.20 -1.82 -6.47
N LYS A 92 8.71 -1.75 -7.71
CA LYS A 92 9.69 -2.72 -8.22
C LYS A 92 10.98 -2.70 -7.41
N GLU A 93 11.51 -1.51 -7.11
CA GLU A 93 12.76 -1.35 -6.36
C GLU A 93 12.58 -1.75 -4.88
N ALA A 94 11.42 -1.50 -4.28
CA ALA A 94 11.11 -1.91 -2.91
C ALA A 94 11.12 -3.44 -2.73
N PHE A 95 10.74 -4.21 -3.76
CA PHE A 95 10.76 -5.68 -3.72
C PHE A 95 12.02 -6.30 -4.35
N ASN A 96 13.01 -5.49 -4.70
CA ASN A 96 14.33 -6.01 -5.09
C ASN A 96 15.20 -6.17 -3.83
N ALA A 97 15.46 -7.42 -3.43
CA ALA A 97 16.21 -7.73 -2.22
C ALA A 97 17.64 -7.14 -2.22
N ASP A 98 18.24 -6.98 -3.41
CA ASP A 98 19.60 -6.45 -3.54
C ASP A 98 19.71 -4.97 -3.16
N ASN A 99 18.58 -4.24 -3.09
CA ASN A 99 18.54 -2.84 -2.68
C ASN A 99 18.50 -2.67 -1.13
N TRP A 100 18.31 -3.76 -0.39
CA TRP A 100 18.15 -3.71 1.05
C TRP A 100 19.47 -3.98 1.77
N HIS A 101 19.90 -3.02 2.59
CA HIS A 101 21.12 -3.13 3.40
C HIS A 101 20.81 -2.73 4.85
N PRO A 102 20.08 -3.56 5.62
CA PRO A 102 19.61 -3.20 6.95
C PRO A 102 20.78 -2.97 7.91
N ARG A 103 20.89 -1.74 8.43
CA ARG A 103 21.89 -1.38 9.46
C ARG A 103 21.42 -1.72 10.87
N ASN A 104 20.12 -1.96 11.05
CA ASN A 104 19.52 -2.39 12.32
C ASN A 104 18.60 -3.59 12.08
N PRO A 105 19.15 -4.82 11.99
CA PRO A 105 18.35 -6.05 11.81
C PRO A 105 17.36 -6.34 12.93
N LYS A 106 17.58 -5.73 14.13
CA LYS A 106 16.71 -5.87 15.30
C LYS A 106 15.66 -4.77 15.42
N LEU A 107 15.54 -3.88 14.41
CA LEU A 107 14.51 -2.85 14.41
C LEU A 107 13.14 -3.50 14.62
N PRO A 108 12.38 -3.14 15.66
CA PRO A 108 11.01 -3.59 15.80
C PRO A 108 10.16 -3.00 14.70
N ILE A 109 9.43 -3.86 13.97
CA ILE A 109 8.54 -3.47 12.89
C ILE A 109 7.18 -4.09 13.13
N LEU A 110 6.13 -3.27 13.18
CA LEU A 110 4.74 -3.68 13.14
C LEU A 110 4.22 -3.51 11.71
N VAL A 111 3.72 -4.60 11.13
CA VAL A 111 3.11 -4.60 9.79
C VAL A 111 1.62 -4.84 9.94
N MET A 112 0.79 -3.91 9.50
CA MET A 112 -0.66 -3.96 9.69
C MET A 112 -1.41 -3.60 8.41
N ALA A 113 -2.53 -4.28 8.16
CA ALA A 113 -3.41 -4.05 7.02
C ALA A 113 -4.85 -4.50 7.34
N GLY A 114 -5.80 -4.05 6.55
CA GLY A 114 -7.15 -4.61 6.55
C GLY A 114 -7.18 -5.95 5.81
N GLU A 115 -8.02 -6.89 6.26
CA GLU A 115 -8.22 -8.17 5.54
C GLU A 115 -8.79 -7.96 4.14
N ASP A 116 -9.64 -6.92 3.98
CA ASP A 116 -10.29 -6.57 2.71
C ASP A 116 -9.53 -5.49 1.92
N ASP A 117 -8.29 -5.17 2.30
CA ASP A 117 -7.45 -4.23 1.57
C ASP A 117 -6.97 -4.84 0.23
N PRO A 118 -7.42 -4.32 -0.94
CA PRO A 118 -6.99 -4.84 -2.23
C PRO A 118 -5.50 -4.59 -2.54
N VAL A 119 -4.84 -3.70 -1.81
CA VAL A 119 -3.42 -3.38 -1.99
C VAL A 119 -2.54 -4.52 -1.50
N ILE A 120 -2.96 -5.25 -0.45
CA ILE A 120 -2.26 -6.47 -0.01
C ILE A 120 -2.54 -7.67 -0.91
N ILE A 121 -3.50 -7.58 -1.85
CA ILE A 121 -3.93 -8.61 -2.79
C ILE A 121 -4.60 -9.80 -2.10
N SER A 122 -4.01 -10.34 -1.05
CA SER A 122 -4.53 -11.46 -0.24
C SER A 122 -3.72 -11.64 1.04
N GLU A 123 -4.29 -12.33 2.03
CA GLU A 123 -3.58 -12.73 3.24
C GLU A 123 -2.28 -13.51 2.92
N ARG A 124 -2.31 -14.43 1.96
CA ARG A 124 -1.11 -15.13 1.52
C ARG A 124 -0.02 -14.17 1.05
N LYS A 125 -0.38 -13.15 0.29
CA LYS A 125 0.56 -12.12 -0.18
C LYS A 125 1.10 -11.27 0.97
N PHE A 126 0.28 -10.99 1.95
CA PHE A 126 0.71 -10.33 3.18
C PHE A 126 1.74 -11.18 3.94
N GLN A 127 1.55 -12.51 4.04
CA GLN A 127 2.55 -13.41 4.62
C GLN A 127 3.84 -13.48 3.78
N GLU A 128 3.74 -13.44 2.45
CA GLU A 128 4.91 -13.35 1.55
C GLU A 128 5.71 -12.05 1.80
N LEU A 129 5.04 -10.92 2.08
CA LEU A 129 5.70 -9.66 2.49
C LEU A 129 6.48 -9.82 3.80
N LEU A 130 5.89 -10.44 4.82
CA LEU A 130 6.59 -10.70 6.09
C LEU A 130 7.83 -11.59 5.88
N PHE A 131 7.68 -12.61 5.04
CA PHE A 131 8.82 -13.45 4.66
C PHE A 131 9.90 -12.66 3.91
N PHE A 132 9.51 -11.77 2.99
CA PHE A 132 10.44 -10.90 2.28
C PHE A 132 11.21 -10.00 3.25
N LEU A 133 10.54 -9.35 4.21
CA LEU A 133 11.19 -8.52 5.21
C LEU A 133 12.20 -9.30 6.06
N LYS A 134 11.87 -10.54 6.44
CA LYS A 134 12.82 -11.45 7.12
C LYS A 134 14.02 -11.80 6.23
N LYS A 135 13.76 -12.11 4.96
CA LYS A 135 14.81 -12.45 3.97
C LYS A 135 15.80 -11.31 3.78
N VAL A 136 15.35 -10.07 3.75
CA VAL A 136 16.23 -8.89 3.59
C VAL A 136 16.88 -8.44 4.90
N GLY A 137 16.65 -9.17 6.01
CA GLY A 137 17.42 -9.04 7.25
C GLY A 137 16.71 -8.40 8.44
N TYR A 138 15.39 -8.17 8.40
CA TYR A 138 14.63 -7.71 9.56
C TYR A 138 14.01 -8.87 10.31
N GLY A 139 14.52 -9.19 11.52
CA GLY A 139 14.09 -10.35 12.31
C GLY A 139 12.99 -10.06 13.34
N ASN A 140 12.82 -8.80 13.76
CA ASN A 140 11.88 -8.42 14.82
C ASN A 140 10.58 -7.86 14.22
N LEU A 141 9.73 -8.76 13.72
CA LEU A 141 8.48 -8.43 13.05
C LEU A 141 7.27 -8.85 13.89
N GLN A 142 6.33 -7.94 14.06
CA GLN A 142 4.97 -8.20 14.51
C GLN A 142 4.03 -7.90 13.34
N SER A 143 2.88 -8.58 13.27
CA SER A 143 1.90 -8.31 12.23
C SER A 143 0.48 -8.48 12.74
N LYS A 144 -0.45 -7.68 12.23
CA LYS A 144 -1.88 -7.80 12.50
C LYS A 144 -2.68 -7.51 11.24
N LEU A 145 -3.68 -8.35 10.96
CA LEU A 145 -4.75 -8.09 10.00
C LEU A 145 -6.01 -7.73 10.75
N TYR A 146 -6.69 -6.68 10.32
CA TYR A 146 -7.95 -6.24 10.92
C TYR A 146 -9.11 -6.71 10.05
N LYS A 147 -10.03 -7.41 10.69
CA LYS A 147 -11.15 -8.06 10.01
C LYS A 147 -12.13 -7.03 9.46
N ASN A 148 -12.54 -7.20 8.20
CA ASN A 148 -13.42 -6.33 7.42
C ASN A 148 -12.86 -4.93 7.11
N ASP A 149 -11.71 -4.54 7.67
CA ASP A 149 -11.07 -3.26 7.37
C ASP A 149 -10.41 -3.29 5.98
N ARG A 150 -10.26 -2.11 5.39
CA ARG A 150 -9.68 -1.91 4.07
C ARG A 150 -8.34 -1.17 4.17
N HIS A 151 -8.04 -0.28 3.22
CA HIS A 151 -6.70 0.28 3.07
C HIS A 151 -6.34 1.35 4.10
N GLU A 152 -7.29 2.21 4.45
CA GLU A 152 -7.04 3.35 5.34
C GLU A 152 -7.37 3.02 6.80
N LEU A 153 -6.62 2.09 7.39
CA LEU A 153 -6.86 1.59 8.75
C LEU A 153 -7.09 2.70 9.79
N LEU A 154 -6.34 3.79 9.70
CA LEU A 154 -6.43 4.88 10.69
C LEU A 154 -7.72 5.71 10.57
N ASN A 155 -8.52 5.47 9.54
CA ASN A 155 -9.79 6.12 9.25
C ASN A 155 -10.98 5.14 9.28
N GLU A 156 -10.74 3.88 9.65
CA GLU A 156 -11.79 2.88 9.78
C GLU A 156 -12.67 3.13 11.00
N SER A 157 -13.85 2.51 11.04
CA SER A 157 -14.79 2.71 12.15
C SER A 157 -14.23 2.24 13.50
N ASN A 158 -13.31 1.29 13.50
CA ASN A 158 -12.59 0.75 14.66
C ASN A 158 -11.21 1.38 14.89
N HIS A 159 -10.93 2.56 14.34
CA HIS A 159 -9.62 3.22 14.40
C HIS A 159 -9.07 3.37 15.82
N GLU A 160 -9.92 3.44 16.85
CA GLU A 160 -9.47 3.51 18.25
C GLU A 160 -8.71 2.25 18.67
N GLU A 161 -9.18 1.04 18.28
CA GLU A 161 -8.46 -0.22 18.52
C GLU A 161 -7.09 -0.19 17.81
N ILE A 162 -7.06 0.32 16.59
CA ILE A 162 -5.84 0.41 15.78
C ILE A 162 -4.83 1.37 16.42
N PHE A 163 -5.29 2.52 16.90
CA PHE A 163 -4.43 3.46 17.65
C PHE A 163 -3.88 2.86 18.93
N GLU A 164 -4.69 2.12 19.69
CA GLU A 164 -4.23 1.43 20.89
C GLU A 164 -3.13 0.39 20.57
N ASP A 165 -3.28 -0.38 19.50
CA ASP A 165 -2.29 -1.37 19.10
C ASP A 165 -0.96 -0.70 18.69
N ILE A 166 -1.04 0.43 17.98
CA ILE A 166 0.14 1.23 17.63
C ILE A 166 0.81 1.78 18.89
N LEU A 167 0.04 2.33 19.84
CA LEU A 167 0.57 2.83 21.11
C LEU A 167 1.23 1.72 21.91
N LYS A 168 0.57 0.58 22.08
CA LYS A 168 1.15 -0.60 22.76
C LYS A 168 2.47 -1.03 22.11
N PHE A 169 2.53 -1.00 20.78
CA PHE A 169 3.78 -1.32 20.07
C PHE A 169 4.88 -0.30 20.34
N PHE A 170 4.58 0.99 20.44
CA PHE A 170 5.57 2.01 20.73
C PHE A 170 5.99 2.02 22.20
N ASP A 171 5.14 1.59 23.13
CA ASP A 171 5.44 1.56 24.57
C ASP A 171 6.20 0.28 25.00
N ALA A 172 6.11 -0.82 24.22
CA ALA A 172 6.82 -2.07 24.50
C ALA A 172 8.32 -1.98 24.20
#